data_8890ff46280898482f61214e81c5d06e
#
_entry.id   8890ff46280898482f61214e81c5d06e
#
_cell.length_a   1.000
_cell.length_b   1.000
_cell.length_c   1.000
_cell.angle_alpha   90.00
_cell.angle_beta   90.00
_cell.angle_gamma   90.00
#
_symmetry.space_group_name_H-M   'P 1'
#
loop_
_entity.id
_entity.type
_entity.pdbx_description
1 polymer ?
#
loop_
_entity_poly.entity_id
_entity_poly.type
_entity_poly.pdbx_seq_one_letter_code
_entity_poly.pdbx_strand_id
1 'polypeptide(L)'
;MVIFYYFNSLGQEIITLPYDNTGLDYQGPEVEKKGYLTDKNNFQNISIPTIQVFLPRGNLNTKTAMIVCPGGGMRANAIHHEGFDVAKALNKKGISAFVLKYRLVPIHLIGKNEGLDHPYSKEKKQLAYGHLDALNAIAHVRENALKYEINPDKIGIMGFSAGGAVTMEATYKSSEKNRPNFLAPIYPWMKIVDDQEPPAYGPPIFIVCTTEDTFKLAIPSARIYTDWAEKNYISELHLYHHGKHGFGMRKTNYPVDNWFDNMVDWIDAIGMLN
;
A
#
# COMPACT_ATOMS: atom_id res chain seq x y z
N MET A 1 -25.30 6.03 5.60
CA MET A 1 -24.24 5.80 4.59
C MET A 1 -24.55 4.48 3.91
N VAL A 2 -24.79 4.48 2.59
CA VAL A 2 -25.12 3.25 1.85
C VAL A 2 -23.80 2.67 1.34
N ILE A 3 -23.42 1.49 1.83
CA ILE A 3 -22.25 0.74 1.32
C ILE A 3 -22.74 -0.04 0.11
N PHE A 4 -22.23 0.26 -1.08
CA PHE A 4 -22.52 -0.49 -2.29
C PHE A 4 -21.54 -1.64 -2.43
N TYR A 5 -22.05 -2.86 -2.56
CA TYR A 5 -21.29 -4.06 -2.89
C TYR A 5 -21.39 -4.32 -4.39
N TYR A 6 -20.26 -4.37 -5.06
CA TYR A 6 -20.19 -4.80 -6.46
C TYR A 6 -19.31 -6.05 -6.57
N PHE A 7 -19.72 -6.98 -7.41
CA PHE A 7 -18.89 -8.13 -7.78
C PHE A 7 -18.32 -7.89 -9.18
N ASN A 8 -17.02 -8.11 -9.35
CA ASN A 8 -16.45 -8.11 -10.68
C ASN A 8 -16.73 -9.42 -11.41
N SER A 9 -16.31 -9.52 -12.70
CA SER A 9 -16.47 -10.71 -13.53
C SER A 9 -15.80 -11.99 -12.98
N LEU A 10 -14.97 -11.87 -11.94
CA LEU A 10 -14.31 -12.97 -11.22
C LEU A 10 -15.01 -13.34 -9.92
N GLY A 11 -16.16 -12.74 -9.59
CA GLY A 11 -16.92 -12.99 -8.35
C GLY A 11 -16.28 -12.42 -7.10
N GLN A 12 -15.31 -11.49 -7.22
CA GLN A 12 -14.66 -10.85 -6.09
C GLN A 12 -15.45 -9.64 -5.60
N GLU A 13 -15.55 -9.50 -4.29
CA GLU A 13 -16.22 -8.37 -3.65
C GLU A 13 -15.40 -7.09 -3.82
N ILE A 14 -16.07 -6.00 -4.24
CA ILE A 14 -15.51 -4.65 -4.28
C ILE A 14 -16.34 -3.79 -3.34
N ILE A 15 -15.68 -3.08 -2.44
CA ILE A 15 -16.32 -2.28 -1.39
C ILE A 15 -15.88 -0.84 -1.57
N THR A 16 -16.85 0.07 -1.65
CA THR A 16 -16.60 1.51 -1.59
C THR A 16 -16.34 1.91 -0.14
N LEU A 17 -15.22 2.57 0.09
CA LEU A 17 -14.86 3.09 1.41
C LEU A 17 -15.53 4.44 1.68
N PRO A 18 -15.70 4.84 2.95
CA PRO A 18 -16.10 6.20 3.29
C PRO A 18 -15.09 7.22 2.73
N TYR A 19 -15.58 8.30 2.12
CA TYR A 19 -14.72 9.35 1.58
C TYR A 19 -15.43 10.71 1.58
N ASP A 20 -14.62 11.77 1.58
CA ASP A 20 -15.04 13.14 1.33
C ASP A 20 -14.07 13.75 0.31
N ASN A 21 -14.60 14.30 -0.77
CA ASN A 21 -13.85 14.95 -1.84
C ASN A 21 -13.79 16.49 -1.67
N THR A 22 -14.15 17.02 -0.52
CA THR A 22 -14.04 18.47 -0.26
C THR A 22 -12.60 18.94 -0.51
N GLY A 23 -12.44 19.95 -1.36
CA GLY A 23 -11.13 20.48 -1.77
C GLY A 23 -10.43 19.72 -2.89
N LEU A 24 -11.08 18.70 -3.48
CA LEU A 24 -10.63 17.98 -4.67
C LEU A 24 -11.56 18.28 -5.85
N ASP A 25 -10.97 18.59 -7.00
CA ASP A 25 -11.69 18.88 -8.24
C ASP A 25 -11.44 17.76 -9.25
N TYR A 26 -12.28 16.72 -9.23
CA TYR A 26 -12.23 15.64 -10.20
C TYR A 26 -13.09 15.98 -11.42
N GLN A 27 -12.51 15.92 -12.60
CA GLN A 27 -13.17 16.10 -13.88
C GLN A 27 -13.15 14.80 -14.68
N GLY A 28 -14.33 14.34 -15.10
CA GLY A 28 -14.51 13.11 -15.84
C GLY A 28 -14.37 11.84 -15.00
N PRO A 29 -14.55 10.69 -15.64
CA PRO A 29 -14.52 9.38 -14.97
C PRO A 29 -13.10 8.92 -14.66
N GLU A 30 -13.02 7.84 -13.87
CA GLU A 30 -11.83 7.02 -13.77
C GLU A 30 -11.41 6.50 -15.14
N VAL A 31 -10.11 6.46 -15.39
CA VAL A 31 -9.53 6.07 -16.69
C VAL A 31 -8.57 4.92 -16.50
N GLU A 32 -8.70 3.91 -17.34
CA GLU A 32 -7.77 2.80 -17.43
C GLU A 32 -6.78 3.03 -18.57
N LYS A 33 -5.48 3.03 -18.29
CA LYS A 33 -4.42 3.25 -19.28
C LYS A 33 -3.32 2.21 -19.13
N LYS A 34 -2.66 1.88 -20.25
CA LYS A 34 -1.48 1.03 -20.25
C LYS A 34 -0.42 1.56 -19.29
N GLY A 35 0.08 0.69 -18.42
CA GLY A 35 1.12 1.01 -17.47
C GLY A 35 2.47 1.27 -18.12
N TYR A 36 3.29 2.12 -17.50
CA TYR A 36 4.63 2.43 -18.00
C TYR A 36 5.62 1.27 -17.82
N LEU A 37 5.50 0.53 -16.72
CA LEU A 37 6.47 -0.50 -16.34
C LEU A 37 6.04 -1.93 -16.74
N THR A 38 4.79 -2.11 -17.14
CA THR A 38 4.22 -3.41 -17.49
C THR A 38 3.26 -3.27 -18.67
N ASP A 39 2.92 -4.39 -19.32
CA ASP A 39 1.88 -4.42 -20.36
C ASP A 39 0.46 -4.34 -19.77
N LYS A 40 0.32 -4.38 -18.43
CA LYS A 40 -0.96 -4.28 -17.74
C LYS A 40 -1.37 -2.83 -17.59
N ASN A 41 -2.68 -2.60 -17.53
CA ASN A 41 -3.23 -1.26 -17.35
C ASN A 41 -3.11 -0.79 -15.90
N ASN A 42 -3.05 0.53 -15.74
CA ASN A 42 -3.13 1.24 -14.46
C ASN A 42 -4.38 2.09 -14.46
N PHE A 43 -4.95 2.34 -13.29
CA PHE A 43 -6.06 3.28 -13.13
C PHE A 43 -5.54 4.69 -12.84
N GLN A 44 -6.21 5.68 -13.40
CA GLN A 44 -5.97 7.11 -13.19
C GLN A 44 -7.29 7.81 -12.85
N ASN A 45 -7.22 9.03 -12.32
CA ASN A 45 -8.38 9.83 -11.95
C ASN A 45 -9.31 9.16 -10.95
N ILE A 46 -8.76 8.38 -10.02
CA ILE A 46 -9.53 7.71 -8.98
C ILE A 46 -10.05 8.77 -8.01
N SER A 47 -11.36 8.95 -7.97
CA SER A 47 -12.07 9.89 -7.08
C SER A 47 -12.87 9.19 -5.98
N ILE A 48 -13.13 7.89 -6.14
CA ILE A 48 -13.87 7.06 -5.20
C ILE A 48 -12.95 5.93 -4.74
N PRO A 49 -12.56 5.90 -3.44
CA PRO A 49 -11.71 4.84 -2.93
C PRO A 49 -12.49 3.54 -2.78
N THR A 50 -11.87 2.44 -3.19
CA THR A 50 -12.45 1.10 -3.04
C THR A 50 -11.40 0.11 -2.57
N ILE A 51 -11.86 -0.96 -1.91
CA ILE A 51 -11.04 -2.15 -1.68
C ILE A 51 -11.62 -3.34 -2.44
N GLN A 52 -10.75 -4.14 -3.03
CA GLN A 52 -11.10 -5.41 -3.64
C GLN A 52 -10.61 -6.55 -2.77
N VAL A 53 -11.52 -7.49 -2.45
CA VAL A 53 -11.29 -8.55 -1.47
C VAL A 53 -10.72 -9.80 -2.16
N PHE A 54 -9.64 -10.34 -1.60
CA PHE A 54 -9.01 -11.58 -2.01
C PHE A 54 -8.82 -12.47 -0.79
N LEU A 55 -9.59 -13.53 -0.69
CA LEU A 55 -9.52 -14.48 0.44
C LEU A 55 -8.80 -15.76 0.02
N PRO A 56 -7.98 -16.36 0.92
CA PRO A 56 -7.36 -17.64 0.67
C PRO A 56 -8.42 -18.74 0.53
N ARG A 57 -8.12 -19.78 -0.24
CA ARG A 57 -9.05 -20.91 -0.45
C ARG A 57 -8.79 -22.04 0.51
N GLY A 58 -9.89 -22.69 0.95
CA GLY A 58 -9.82 -23.89 1.81
C GLY A 58 -9.20 -23.62 3.16
N ASN A 59 -8.45 -24.59 3.69
CA ASN A 59 -7.87 -24.58 5.04
C ASN A 59 -6.56 -23.78 5.15
N LEU A 60 -6.22 -22.96 4.15
CA LEU A 60 -4.96 -22.20 4.16
C LEU A 60 -5.04 -20.93 5.01
N ASN A 61 -6.23 -20.50 5.43
CA ASN A 61 -6.42 -19.22 6.12
C ASN A 61 -5.67 -19.15 7.45
N THR A 62 -4.65 -18.29 7.52
CA THR A 62 -3.86 -17.98 8.73
C THR A 62 -4.53 -16.96 9.65
N LYS A 63 -5.72 -16.48 9.26
CA LYS A 63 -6.47 -15.37 9.90
C LYS A 63 -5.74 -14.04 9.89
N THR A 64 -4.69 -13.92 9.09
CA THR A 64 -3.93 -12.67 8.87
C THR A 64 -4.48 -11.94 7.65
N ALA A 65 -4.54 -10.63 7.73
CA ALA A 65 -4.97 -9.76 6.64
C ALA A 65 -3.88 -8.77 6.25
N MET A 66 -3.84 -8.38 4.96
CA MET A 66 -2.95 -7.38 4.42
C MET A 66 -3.71 -6.38 3.56
N ILE A 67 -3.68 -5.10 3.93
CA ILE A 67 -4.09 -4.01 3.04
C ILE A 67 -2.94 -3.76 2.06
N VAL A 68 -3.21 -3.79 0.76
CA VAL A 68 -2.19 -3.62 -0.28
C VAL A 68 -2.42 -2.30 -1.00
N CYS A 69 -1.46 -1.38 -0.92
CA CYS A 69 -1.48 -0.06 -1.53
C CYS A 69 -0.53 -0.04 -2.75
N PRO A 70 -1.03 -0.17 -3.99
CA PRO A 70 -0.18 -0.14 -5.19
C PRO A 70 0.49 1.22 -5.38
N GLY A 71 1.61 1.25 -6.12
CA GLY A 71 2.29 2.48 -6.50
C GLY A 71 1.66 3.20 -7.68
N GLY A 72 2.39 4.18 -8.23
CA GLY A 72 1.96 4.95 -9.40
C GLY A 72 2.10 6.47 -9.23
N GLY A 73 2.95 6.92 -8.29
CA GLY A 73 3.33 8.34 -8.14
C GLY A 73 2.17 9.26 -7.75
N MET A 74 1.15 8.79 -7.04
CA MET A 74 -0.11 9.49 -6.74
C MET A 74 -0.91 9.92 -7.99
N ARG A 75 -0.47 9.56 -9.19
CA ARG A 75 -1.07 9.94 -10.48
C ARG A 75 -1.71 8.76 -11.21
N ALA A 76 -1.32 7.55 -10.82
CA ALA A 76 -1.86 6.28 -11.28
C ALA A 76 -1.88 5.27 -10.14
N ASN A 77 -2.60 4.17 -10.32
CA ASN A 77 -2.60 3.03 -9.42
C ASN A 77 -2.20 1.78 -10.22
N ALA A 78 -1.02 1.23 -9.93
CA ALA A 78 -0.44 0.06 -10.60
C ALA A 78 -1.06 -1.25 -10.10
N ILE A 79 -2.39 -1.28 -10.04
CA ILE A 79 -3.21 -2.27 -9.31
C ILE A 79 -2.98 -3.71 -9.74
N HIS A 80 -2.53 -3.95 -10.97
CA HIS A 80 -2.32 -5.32 -11.45
C HIS A 80 -1.09 -5.97 -10.82
N HIS A 81 0.11 -5.42 -11.02
CA HIS A 81 1.34 -6.09 -10.58
C HIS A 81 1.77 -5.74 -9.14
N GLU A 82 1.32 -4.60 -8.61
CA GLU A 82 1.56 -4.19 -7.21
C GLU A 82 0.30 -4.33 -6.33
N GLY A 83 -0.79 -4.83 -6.88
CA GLY A 83 -2.04 -5.11 -6.19
C GLY A 83 -2.50 -6.56 -6.37
N PHE A 84 -3.11 -6.89 -7.52
CA PHE A 84 -3.74 -8.19 -7.73
C PHE A 84 -2.76 -9.36 -7.76
N ASP A 85 -1.57 -9.20 -8.33
CA ASP A 85 -0.57 -10.25 -8.35
C ASP A 85 -0.01 -10.49 -6.94
N VAL A 86 0.18 -9.42 -6.15
CA VAL A 86 0.54 -9.49 -4.73
C VAL A 86 -0.55 -10.20 -3.93
N ALA A 87 -1.82 -9.80 -4.10
CA ALA A 87 -2.95 -10.41 -3.40
C ALA A 87 -3.07 -11.92 -3.66
N LYS A 88 -2.89 -12.33 -4.92
CA LYS A 88 -2.87 -13.75 -5.29
C LYS A 88 -1.71 -14.51 -4.65
N ALA A 89 -0.54 -13.87 -4.54
CA ALA A 89 0.62 -14.46 -3.87
C ALA A 89 0.40 -14.59 -2.36
N LEU A 90 -0.15 -13.56 -1.72
CA LEU A 90 -0.54 -13.59 -0.30
C LEU A 90 -1.56 -14.69 -0.02
N ASN A 91 -2.59 -14.84 -0.86
CA ASN A 91 -3.59 -15.89 -0.69
C ASN A 91 -2.99 -17.32 -0.76
N LYS A 92 -1.96 -17.55 -1.58
CA LYS A 92 -1.24 -18.83 -1.62
C LYS A 92 -0.49 -19.12 -0.32
N LYS A 93 -0.17 -18.09 0.47
CA LYS A 93 0.46 -18.18 1.79
C LYS A 93 -0.56 -18.12 2.95
N GLY A 94 -1.86 -18.16 2.63
CA GLY A 94 -2.94 -18.15 3.62
C GLY A 94 -3.30 -16.76 4.16
N ILE A 95 -2.77 -15.70 3.61
CA ILE A 95 -3.02 -14.32 4.04
C ILE A 95 -4.16 -13.73 3.20
N SER A 96 -5.20 -13.23 3.86
CA SER A 96 -6.28 -12.46 3.22
C SER A 96 -5.74 -11.12 2.73
N ALA A 97 -6.04 -10.73 1.50
CA ALA A 97 -5.55 -9.48 0.93
C ALA A 97 -6.69 -8.55 0.50
N PHE A 98 -6.52 -7.27 0.77
CA PHE A 98 -7.47 -6.21 0.46
C PHE A 98 -6.75 -5.15 -0.37
N VAL A 99 -6.96 -5.18 -1.69
CA VAL A 99 -6.25 -4.29 -2.62
C VAL A 99 -6.96 -2.94 -2.64
N LEU A 100 -6.25 -1.91 -2.20
CA LEU A 100 -6.77 -0.56 -2.10
C LEU A 100 -6.56 0.22 -3.41
N LYS A 101 -7.65 0.72 -3.94
CA LYS A 101 -7.68 1.71 -4.99
C LYS A 101 -7.94 3.07 -4.32
N TYR A 102 -6.86 3.73 -3.85
CA TYR A 102 -6.94 5.01 -3.16
C TYR A 102 -7.06 6.18 -4.13
N ARG A 103 -7.59 7.31 -3.66
CA ARG A 103 -7.79 8.54 -4.46
C ARG A 103 -6.47 9.10 -4.96
N LEU A 104 -6.46 9.54 -6.22
CA LEU A 104 -5.28 10.02 -6.93
C LEU A 104 -5.40 11.51 -7.27
N VAL A 105 -4.28 12.13 -7.64
CA VAL A 105 -4.28 13.48 -8.23
C VAL A 105 -5.22 13.51 -9.43
N PRO A 106 -6.18 14.47 -9.50
CA PRO A 106 -7.06 14.62 -10.65
C PRO A 106 -6.27 14.74 -11.95
N ILE A 107 -6.67 13.98 -12.97
CA ILE A 107 -5.88 13.83 -14.22
C ILE A 107 -5.62 15.17 -14.94
N HIS A 108 -6.56 16.10 -14.86
CA HIS A 108 -6.43 17.41 -15.50
C HIS A 108 -5.39 18.32 -14.81
N LEU A 109 -4.96 17.98 -13.59
CA LEU A 109 -3.91 18.68 -12.84
C LEU A 109 -2.50 18.06 -13.06
N ILE A 110 -2.41 16.90 -13.70
CA ILE A 110 -1.12 16.24 -13.96
C ILE A 110 -0.35 17.06 -15.02
N GLY A 111 0.91 17.37 -14.71
CA GLY A 111 1.78 18.13 -15.64
C GLY A 111 1.58 19.64 -15.64
N LYS A 112 0.59 20.18 -14.94
CA LYS A 112 0.43 21.62 -14.77
C LYS A 112 1.30 22.13 -13.62
N ASN A 113 2.24 23.02 -13.90
CA ASN A 113 3.00 23.75 -12.90
C ASN A 113 2.27 25.05 -12.58
N GLU A 114 1.49 25.05 -11.51
CA GLU A 114 0.71 26.22 -11.08
C GLU A 114 1.43 26.87 -9.88
N GLY A 115 2.62 27.47 -10.09
CA GLY A 115 3.27 28.32 -9.09
C GLY A 115 3.43 27.71 -7.68
N LEU A 116 3.58 26.39 -7.61
CA LEU A 116 3.67 25.67 -6.36
C LEU A 116 5.10 25.71 -5.84
N ASP A 117 5.28 26.04 -4.57
CA ASP A 117 6.58 26.18 -3.89
C ASP A 117 7.42 24.90 -3.83
N HIS A 118 6.82 23.76 -4.12
CA HIS A 118 7.47 22.46 -4.07
C HIS A 118 7.08 21.58 -5.27
N PRO A 119 8.04 20.86 -5.91
CA PRO A 119 7.80 20.08 -7.13
C PRO A 119 6.78 18.93 -6.97
N TYR A 120 6.44 18.52 -5.74
CA TYR A 120 5.50 17.45 -5.43
C TYR A 120 4.29 17.92 -4.60
N SER A 121 3.95 19.20 -4.65
CA SER A 121 2.88 19.78 -3.82
C SER A 121 1.52 19.12 -4.04
N LYS A 122 1.21 18.75 -5.29
CA LYS A 122 -0.05 18.07 -5.64
C LYS A 122 -0.10 16.66 -5.08
N GLU A 123 1.00 15.93 -5.21
CA GLU A 123 1.12 14.56 -4.70
C GLU A 123 1.09 14.55 -3.17
N LYS A 124 1.74 15.51 -2.51
CA LYS A 124 1.70 15.68 -1.06
C LYS A 124 0.28 16.04 -0.59
N LYS A 125 -0.41 16.97 -1.26
CA LYS A 125 -1.81 17.27 -1.00
C LYS A 125 -2.69 16.02 -1.16
N GLN A 126 -2.46 15.24 -2.20
CA GLN A 126 -3.23 14.03 -2.48
C GLN A 126 -2.94 12.91 -1.48
N LEU A 127 -1.71 12.83 -0.95
CA LEU A 127 -1.35 11.88 0.10
C LEU A 127 -2.26 12.05 1.34
N ALA A 128 -2.67 13.29 1.66
CA ALA A 128 -3.60 13.57 2.76
C ALA A 128 -4.97 12.90 2.59
N TYR A 129 -5.38 12.58 1.38
CA TYR A 129 -6.60 11.81 1.10
C TYR A 129 -6.31 10.31 0.99
N GLY A 130 -5.20 9.94 0.35
CA GLY A 130 -4.81 8.55 0.17
C GLY A 130 -4.57 7.81 1.49
N HIS A 131 -3.96 8.46 2.49
CA HIS A 131 -3.78 7.83 3.81
C HIS A 131 -5.12 7.65 4.56
N LEU A 132 -6.08 8.59 4.41
CA LEU A 132 -7.42 8.43 4.98
C LEU A 132 -8.15 7.23 4.35
N ASP A 133 -7.98 7.02 3.04
CA ASP A 133 -8.52 5.85 2.36
C ASP A 133 -7.92 4.55 2.91
N ALA A 134 -6.61 4.53 3.21
CA ALA A 134 -5.93 3.40 3.81
C ALA A 134 -6.40 3.14 5.27
N LEU A 135 -6.56 4.19 6.06
CA LEU A 135 -7.09 4.10 7.43
C LEU A 135 -8.53 3.58 7.44
N ASN A 136 -9.36 4.03 6.49
CA ASN A 136 -10.74 3.53 6.32
C ASN A 136 -10.75 2.06 5.86
N ALA A 137 -9.79 1.64 5.03
CA ALA A 137 -9.64 0.24 4.65
C ALA A 137 -9.29 -0.65 5.86
N ILE A 138 -8.33 -0.24 6.69
CA ILE A 138 -7.95 -0.98 7.92
C ILE A 138 -9.15 -1.06 8.88
N ALA A 139 -9.84 0.06 9.11
CA ALA A 139 -11.03 0.10 9.97
C ALA A 139 -12.12 -0.83 9.47
N HIS A 140 -12.45 -0.75 8.16
CA HIS A 140 -13.46 -1.62 7.54
C HIS A 140 -13.11 -3.11 7.69
N VAL A 141 -11.87 -3.49 7.41
CA VAL A 141 -11.43 -4.90 7.52
C VAL A 141 -11.49 -5.37 8.97
N ARG A 142 -11.09 -4.54 9.93
CA ARG A 142 -11.15 -4.84 11.38
C ARG A 142 -12.60 -4.98 11.87
N GLU A 143 -13.50 -4.08 11.49
CA GLU A 143 -14.91 -4.12 11.85
C GLU A 143 -15.64 -5.34 11.24
N ASN A 144 -15.16 -5.85 10.10
CA ASN A 144 -15.71 -7.00 9.40
C ASN A 144 -14.85 -8.27 9.55
N ALA A 145 -14.00 -8.33 10.58
CA ALA A 145 -13.06 -9.42 10.79
C ALA A 145 -13.72 -10.80 10.81
N LEU A 146 -14.89 -10.91 11.45
CA LEU A 146 -15.68 -12.15 11.49
C LEU A 146 -16.15 -12.58 10.09
N LYS A 147 -16.63 -11.64 9.26
CA LYS A 147 -17.08 -11.90 7.89
C LYS A 147 -15.93 -12.47 7.01
N TYR A 148 -14.73 -11.96 7.20
CA TYR A 148 -13.54 -12.35 6.43
C TYR A 148 -12.74 -13.49 7.07
N GLU A 149 -13.22 -14.01 8.20
CA GLU A 149 -12.53 -15.06 8.98
C GLU A 149 -11.08 -14.70 9.33
N ILE A 150 -10.85 -13.45 9.74
CA ILE A 150 -9.53 -12.94 10.14
C ILE A 150 -9.50 -12.58 11.62
N ASN A 151 -8.29 -12.46 12.17
CA ASN A 151 -8.06 -11.91 13.50
C ASN A 151 -7.92 -10.38 13.40
N PRO A 152 -8.76 -9.56 14.10
CA PRO A 152 -8.68 -8.10 14.06
C PRO A 152 -7.33 -7.53 14.55
N ASP A 153 -6.54 -8.32 15.28
CA ASP A 153 -5.20 -7.97 15.76
C ASP A 153 -4.07 -8.45 14.84
N LYS A 154 -4.40 -9.00 13.66
CA LYS A 154 -3.44 -9.47 12.66
C LYS A 154 -3.67 -8.79 11.30
N ILE A 155 -3.86 -7.47 11.28
CA ILE A 155 -4.08 -6.68 10.07
C ILE A 155 -2.85 -5.84 9.77
N GLY A 156 -2.13 -6.22 8.72
CA GLY A 156 -0.99 -5.47 8.20
C GLY A 156 -1.37 -4.51 7.09
N ILE A 157 -0.45 -3.59 6.79
CA ILE A 157 -0.51 -2.73 5.61
C ILE A 157 0.81 -2.80 4.85
N MET A 158 0.75 -2.91 3.55
CA MET A 158 1.91 -2.82 2.68
C MET A 158 1.66 -1.87 1.51
N GLY A 159 2.72 -1.32 0.95
CA GLY A 159 2.56 -0.48 -0.23
C GLY A 159 3.85 -0.24 -0.98
N PHE A 160 3.71 0.09 -2.26
CA PHE A 160 4.77 0.22 -3.22
C PHE A 160 4.95 1.68 -3.64
N SER A 161 6.15 2.23 -3.61
CA SER A 161 6.43 3.59 -4.11
C SER A 161 5.51 4.64 -3.46
N ALA A 162 4.64 5.28 -4.21
CA ALA A 162 3.61 6.19 -3.68
C ALA A 162 2.63 5.47 -2.72
N GLY A 163 2.27 4.20 -2.98
CA GLY A 163 1.52 3.36 -2.05
C GLY A 163 2.31 3.07 -0.77
N GLY A 164 3.65 3.01 -0.85
CA GLY A 164 4.52 2.96 0.31
C GLY A 164 4.47 4.26 1.15
N ALA A 165 4.38 5.42 0.49
CA ALA A 165 4.13 6.68 1.17
C ALA A 165 2.75 6.69 1.86
N VAL A 166 1.70 6.17 1.19
CA VAL A 166 0.36 5.99 1.78
C VAL A 166 0.44 5.08 3.01
N THR A 167 1.18 3.97 2.95
CA THR A 167 1.41 3.05 4.07
C THR A 167 2.05 3.76 5.26
N MET A 168 3.12 4.52 5.02
CA MET A 168 3.84 5.23 6.08
C MET A 168 2.98 6.35 6.69
N GLU A 169 2.37 7.20 5.87
CA GLU A 169 1.51 8.29 6.34
C GLU A 169 0.30 7.77 7.12
N ALA A 170 -0.36 6.69 6.65
CA ALA A 170 -1.43 6.03 7.37
C ALA A 170 -0.95 5.50 8.74
N THR A 171 0.24 4.92 8.81
CA THR A 171 0.81 4.43 10.06
C THR A 171 1.07 5.56 11.06
N TYR A 172 1.68 6.66 10.61
CA TYR A 172 1.95 7.83 11.45
C TYR A 172 0.68 8.53 11.96
N LYS A 173 -0.36 8.59 11.12
CA LYS A 173 -1.63 9.29 11.41
C LYS A 173 -2.71 8.38 12.02
N SER A 174 -2.40 7.13 12.29
CA SER A 174 -3.36 6.15 12.79
C SER A 174 -3.80 6.41 14.22
N SER A 175 -4.98 5.95 14.53
CA SER A 175 -5.52 5.85 15.89
C SER A 175 -5.72 4.37 16.27
N GLU A 176 -6.09 4.09 17.49
CA GLU A 176 -6.33 2.72 17.96
C GLU A 176 -7.29 1.92 17.08
N LYS A 177 -8.32 2.57 16.53
CA LYS A 177 -9.33 1.93 15.68
C LYS A 177 -8.80 1.43 14.34
N ASN A 178 -7.80 2.13 13.78
CA ASN A 178 -7.37 1.93 12.40
C ASN A 178 -5.85 1.81 12.24
N ARG A 179 -5.10 1.63 13.35
CA ARG A 179 -3.66 1.37 13.30
C ARG A 179 -3.38 -0.01 12.69
N PRO A 180 -2.37 -0.14 11.84
CA PRO A 180 -1.92 -1.45 11.38
C PRO A 180 -1.20 -2.19 12.52
N ASN A 181 -1.28 -3.53 12.52
CA ASN A 181 -0.55 -4.35 13.50
C ASN A 181 0.91 -4.60 13.05
N PHE A 182 1.20 -4.51 11.77
CA PHE A 182 2.54 -4.55 11.16
C PHE A 182 2.50 -3.88 9.79
N LEU A 183 3.67 -3.51 9.24
CA LEU A 183 3.73 -2.83 7.95
C LEU A 183 4.91 -3.28 7.08
N ALA A 184 4.72 -3.20 5.77
CA ALA A 184 5.74 -3.54 4.79
C ALA A 184 5.81 -2.49 3.66
N PRO A 185 6.49 -1.36 3.86
CA PRO A 185 6.76 -0.39 2.80
C PRO A 185 7.84 -0.90 1.84
N ILE A 186 7.50 -1.01 0.56
CA ILE A 186 8.38 -1.47 -0.50
C ILE A 186 8.79 -0.26 -1.36
N TYR A 187 10.07 0.06 -1.39
CA TYR A 187 10.64 1.28 -2.00
C TYR A 187 9.78 2.54 -1.80
N PRO A 188 9.44 2.88 -0.52
CA PRO A 188 8.46 3.92 -0.23
C PRO A 188 8.92 5.31 -0.69
N TRP A 189 8.00 6.07 -1.29
CA TRP A 189 8.30 7.42 -1.76
C TRP A 189 8.19 8.46 -0.65
N MET A 190 9.19 8.49 0.23
CA MET A 190 9.19 9.35 1.43
C MET A 190 9.30 10.85 1.16
N LYS A 191 9.63 11.27 -0.07
CA LYS A 191 9.74 12.71 -0.42
C LYS A 191 8.43 13.49 -0.30
N ILE A 192 7.29 12.80 -0.25
CA ILE A 192 5.96 13.41 -0.08
C ILE A 192 5.39 13.21 1.33
N VAL A 193 6.07 12.47 2.17
CA VAL A 193 5.73 12.26 3.60
C VAL A 193 6.51 13.27 4.42
N ASP A 194 5.84 13.91 5.39
CA ASP A 194 6.54 14.78 6.34
C ASP A 194 7.41 13.96 7.30
N ASP A 195 8.52 14.52 7.75
CA ASP A 195 9.35 13.89 8.77
C ASP A 195 8.52 13.69 10.05
N GLN A 196 8.42 12.44 10.47
CA GLN A 196 7.64 12.05 11.64
C GLN A 196 8.37 10.95 12.40
N GLU A 197 8.25 11.00 13.71
CA GLU A 197 8.73 9.92 14.58
C GLU A 197 7.86 8.67 14.46
N PRO A 198 8.44 7.47 14.56
CA PRO A 198 7.68 6.23 14.69
C PRO A 198 6.62 6.32 15.78
N PRO A 199 5.39 5.85 15.54
CA PRO A 199 4.32 5.96 16.52
C PRO A 199 4.61 5.14 17.78
N ALA A 200 4.14 5.63 18.94
CA ALA A 200 4.46 5.04 20.24
C ALA A 200 4.03 3.57 20.41
N TYR A 201 3.07 3.08 19.61
CA TYR A 201 2.67 1.67 19.66
C TYR A 201 3.65 0.72 18.95
N GLY A 202 4.67 1.24 18.26
CA GLY A 202 5.81 0.51 17.72
C GLY A 202 5.47 -0.66 16.81
N PRO A 203 4.71 -0.48 15.72
CA PRO A 203 4.35 -1.60 14.86
C PRO A 203 5.59 -2.21 14.20
N PRO A 204 5.73 -3.56 14.17
CA PRO A 204 6.77 -4.22 13.40
C PRO A 204 6.80 -3.75 11.95
N ILE A 205 8.01 -3.56 11.40
CA ILE A 205 8.19 -3.06 10.02
C ILE A 205 9.18 -3.92 9.22
N PHE A 206 8.80 -4.23 7.98
CA PHE A 206 9.64 -4.88 6.97
C PHE A 206 9.83 -3.96 5.77
N ILE A 207 11.07 -3.59 5.46
CA ILE A 207 11.37 -2.59 4.43
C ILE A 207 12.17 -3.22 3.32
N VAL A 208 11.82 -2.94 2.05
CA VAL A 208 12.60 -3.39 0.88
C VAL A 208 12.85 -2.24 -0.06
N CYS A 209 14.09 -2.14 -0.55
CA CYS A 209 14.46 -1.24 -1.63
C CYS A 209 15.66 -1.78 -2.41
N THR A 210 16.02 -1.14 -3.52
CA THR A 210 17.27 -1.43 -4.25
C THR A 210 18.16 -0.20 -4.27
N THR A 211 19.48 -0.38 -4.23
CA THR A 211 20.44 0.75 -4.33
C THR A 211 20.49 1.36 -5.74
N GLU A 212 20.05 0.61 -6.77
CA GLU A 212 19.85 1.10 -8.15
C GLU A 212 18.49 1.79 -8.35
N ASP A 213 17.72 2.03 -7.28
CA ASP A 213 16.41 2.67 -7.41
C ASP A 213 16.51 4.00 -8.15
N THR A 214 15.76 4.13 -9.24
CA THR A 214 15.81 5.29 -10.17
C THR A 214 15.46 6.61 -9.48
N PHE A 215 14.62 6.54 -8.43
CA PHE A 215 14.22 7.71 -7.63
C PHE A 215 15.06 7.90 -6.37
N LYS A 216 16.14 7.07 -6.21
CA LYS A 216 17.07 7.13 -5.08
C LYS A 216 16.38 6.95 -3.73
N LEU A 217 15.50 5.96 -3.63
CA LEU A 217 14.72 5.70 -2.42
C LEU A 217 15.44 4.81 -1.39
N ALA A 218 16.61 4.28 -1.69
CA ALA A 218 17.38 3.44 -0.78
C ALA A 218 17.74 4.16 0.53
N ILE A 219 18.25 5.40 0.45
CA ILE A 219 18.61 6.18 1.64
C ILE A 219 17.41 6.54 2.51
N PRO A 220 16.28 7.07 1.95
CA PRO A 220 15.07 7.24 2.75
C PRO A 220 14.55 5.94 3.39
N SER A 221 14.63 4.81 2.68
CA SER A 221 14.25 3.50 3.24
C SER A 221 15.14 3.09 4.43
N ALA A 222 16.44 3.33 4.34
CA ALA A 222 17.38 3.06 5.43
C ALA A 222 17.13 3.97 6.65
N ARG A 223 16.71 5.21 6.45
CA ARG A 223 16.33 6.12 7.55
C ARG A 223 15.12 5.60 8.31
N ILE A 224 14.07 5.15 7.62
CA ILE A 224 12.92 4.53 8.29
C ILE A 224 13.37 3.38 9.20
N TYR A 225 14.26 2.50 8.70
CA TYR A 225 14.81 1.42 9.51
C TYR A 225 15.53 1.94 10.75
N THR A 226 16.39 2.95 10.58
CA THR A 226 17.14 3.56 11.70
C THR A 226 16.19 4.13 12.75
N ASP A 227 15.16 4.88 12.33
CA ASP A 227 14.19 5.51 13.22
C ASP A 227 13.43 4.47 14.08
N TRP A 228 13.08 3.31 13.49
CA TRP A 228 12.46 2.19 14.22
C TRP A 228 13.44 1.48 15.15
N ALA A 229 14.66 1.22 14.66
CA ALA A 229 15.69 0.51 15.41
C ALA A 229 16.16 1.31 16.65
N GLU A 230 16.31 2.63 16.54
CA GLU A 230 16.65 3.53 17.66
C GLU A 230 15.61 3.49 18.78
N LYS A 231 14.34 3.20 18.45
CA LYS A 231 13.27 2.99 19.44
C LYS A 231 13.16 1.53 19.94
N ASN A 232 14.06 0.66 19.51
CA ASN A 232 14.01 -0.80 19.79
C ASN A 232 12.72 -1.46 19.31
N TYR A 233 12.12 -0.98 18.23
CA TYR A 233 10.98 -1.63 17.60
C TYR A 233 11.44 -2.72 16.63
N ILE A 234 10.62 -3.76 16.47
CA ILE A 234 10.91 -4.85 15.51
C ILE A 234 10.99 -4.26 14.10
N SER A 235 12.17 -4.37 13.49
CA SER A 235 12.42 -3.78 12.17
C SER A 235 13.37 -4.65 11.37
N GLU A 236 13.06 -4.84 10.09
CA GLU A 236 13.89 -5.57 9.14
C GLU A 236 14.02 -4.79 7.84
N LEU A 237 15.24 -4.71 7.29
CA LEU A 237 15.54 -3.98 6.06
C LEU A 237 16.31 -4.85 5.06
N HIS A 238 15.80 -4.98 3.85
CA HIS A 238 16.48 -5.59 2.72
C HIS A 238 16.83 -4.55 1.67
N LEU A 239 18.11 -4.21 1.54
CA LEU A 239 18.66 -3.36 0.48
C LEU A 239 19.41 -4.21 -0.55
N TYR A 240 18.75 -4.54 -1.63
CA TYR A 240 19.37 -5.25 -2.75
C TYR A 240 20.14 -4.28 -3.64
N HIS A 241 21.18 -4.78 -4.33
CA HIS A 241 21.89 -3.93 -5.29
C HIS A 241 21.04 -3.72 -6.56
N HIS A 242 20.68 -4.81 -7.22
CA HIS A 242 19.97 -4.79 -8.50
C HIS A 242 18.45 -4.92 -8.33
N GLY A 243 17.68 -4.40 -9.31
CA GLY A 243 16.22 -4.53 -9.41
C GLY A 243 15.53 -3.26 -9.89
N LYS A 244 16.18 -2.11 -9.78
CA LYS A 244 15.66 -0.77 -10.12
C LYS A 244 14.37 -0.45 -9.36
N HIS A 245 13.70 0.64 -9.72
CA HIS A 245 12.41 1.01 -9.13
C HIS A 245 11.27 0.19 -9.74
N GLY A 246 10.23 -0.08 -8.96
CA GLY A 246 9.00 -0.70 -9.43
C GLY A 246 9.16 -2.18 -9.77
N PHE A 247 10.07 -2.91 -9.11
CA PHE A 247 10.20 -4.35 -9.34
C PHE A 247 8.90 -5.11 -8.98
N GLY A 248 8.17 -4.74 -7.89
CA GLY A 248 6.91 -5.38 -7.52
C GLY A 248 6.97 -6.91 -7.59
N MET A 249 6.00 -7.52 -8.28
CA MET A 249 5.96 -8.97 -8.53
C MET A 249 6.60 -9.38 -9.86
N ARG A 250 7.35 -8.47 -10.52
CA ARG A 250 8.04 -8.79 -11.78
C ARG A 250 9.28 -9.64 -11.52
N LYS A 251 9.56 -10.56 -12.42
CA LYS A 251 10.82 -11.31 -12.41
C LYS A 251 11.94 -10.46 -12.98
N THR A 252 12.98 -10.24 -12.19
CA THR A 252 14.16 -9.45 -12.56
C THR A 252 15.38 -10.33 -12.83
N ASN A 253 15.36 -11.58 -12.37
CA ASN A 253 16.46 -12.53 -12.33
C ASN A 253 17.63 -12.08 -11.42
N TYR A 254 17.32 -11.23 -10.44
CA TYR A 254 18.25 -10.80 -9.39
C TYR A 254 17.73 -11.25 -8.00
N PRO A 255 18.60 -11.22 -6.97
CA PRO A 255 18.21 -11.62 -5.61
C PRO A 255 16.98 -10.91 -5.05
N VAL A 256 16.66 -9.71 -5.54
CA VAL A 256 15.45 -8.98 -5.16
C VAL A 256 14.17 -9.76 -5.45
N ASP A 257 14.18 -10.71 -6.37
CA ASP A 257 13.01 -11.57 -6.66
C ASP A 257 12.54 -12.40 -5.45
N ASN A 258 13.40 -12.54 -4.42
CA ASN A 258 13.08 -13.25 -3.18
C ASN A 258 12.40 -12.35 -2.13
N TRP A 259 12.22 -11.06 -2.39
CA TRP A 259 11.70 -10.11 -1.40
C TRP A 259 10.35 -10.54 -0.79
N PHE A 260 9.49 -11.12 -1.62
CA PHE A 260 8.14 -11.53 -1.20
C PHE A 260 8.18 -12.71 -0.22
N ASP A 261 8.98 -13.73 -0.52
CA ASP A 261 9.15 -14.87 0.37
C ASP A 261 9.84 -14.45 1.68
N ASN A 262 10.87 -13.60 1.64
CA ASN A 262 11.50 -13.02 2.84
C ASN A 262 10.48 -12.24 3.69
N MET A 263 9.58 -11.47 3.08
CA MET A 263 8.51 -10.77 3.80
C MET A 263 7.56 -11.75 4.49
N VAL A 264 7.19 -12.83 3.82
CA VAL A 264 6.28 -13.84 4.40
C VAL A 264 6.95 -14.56 5.56
N ASP A 265 8.22 -14.92 5.42
CA ASP A 265 9.00 -15.57 6.49
C ASP A 265 9.14 -14.62 7.70
N TRP A 266 9.34 -13.32 7.46
CA TRP A 266 9.33 -12.32 8.52
C TRP A 266 7.95 -12.18 9.19
N ILE A 267 6.85 -12.18 8.44
CA ILE A 267 5.48 -12.12 8.99
C ILE A 267 5.23 -13.32 9.91
N ASP A 268 5.74 -14.51 9.55
CA ASP A 268 5.68 -15.71 10.40
C ASP A 268 6.54 -15.54 11.66
N ALA A 269 7.77 -15.08 11.50
CA ALA A 269 8.71 -14.88 12.61
C ALA A 269 8.20 -13.90 13.67
N ILE A 270 7.40 -12.90 13.30
CA ILE A 270 6.76 -11.98 14.26
C ILE A 270 5.42 -12.51 14.81
N GLY A 271 5.06 -13.77 14.54
CA GLY A 271 3.88 -14.45 15.09
C GLY A 271 2.55 -14.07 14.43
N MET A 272 2.59 -13.50 13.24
CA MET A 272 1.36 -13.07 12.56
C MET A 272 0.70 -14.20 11.75
N LEU A 273 1.41 -15.26 11.33
CA LEU A 273 0.82 -16.37 10.57
C LEU A 273 0.29 -17.51 11.45
N ASN A 274 0.62 -17.54 12.73
CA ASN A 274 0.25 -18.63 13.66
C ASN A 274 -0.89 -18.23 14.61
#